data_deee57cd3f07c9c87b7c1684635cb0ba
#
_entry.id   deee57cd3f07c9c87b7c1684635cb0ba
#
_cell.length_a   1.000
_cell.length_b   1.000
_cell.length_c   1.000
_cell.angle_alpha   90.00
_cell.angle_beta   90.00
_cell.angle_gamma   90.00
#
_symmetry.space_group_name_H-M   'P 1'
#
loop_
_entity.id
_entity.type
_entity.pdbx_description
1 polymer ?
#
loop_
_entity_poly.entity_id
_entity_poly.type
_entity_poly.pdbx_seq_one_letter_code
_entity_poly.pdbx_strand_id
1 'polypeptide(L)'
;RDCLLSRGLGDVYKRQGLLFDDDGKVYVVHGQHKLYVTELNADVRSVKGKPVEIWNKGVDDSRGSGKKAGMEGSHVYKINGMYYITCPAGGTEGWQVCLRSKNIYGPYEHKVILQDDSSYPPNGLHQGGMVQLKNGDWWFVIMQDRGPIGRVPHLLPVKWVDGWPILGVNGKDAITYRKPEVGKTYKVKTPATTDEFNGKKLGLQWQWNHNPDHTKWSLSERPGHMRLKASQASDLKSARNTLTQRVQGPNSEGTVEMDLSGLKDGNVAGFGVFEFPYAYV
;
A
#
# COMPACT_ATOMS: atom_id res chain seq x y z
N ARG A 1 -9.23 -1.18 -11.93
CA ARG A 1 -10.46 -2.00 -12.10
C ARG A 1 -11.38 -1.64 -10.94
N ASP A 2 -12.51 -1.02 -11.25
CA ASP A 2 -13.57 -0.81 -10.28
C ASP A 2 -14.07 -2.19 -9.83
N CYS A 3 -13.75 -2.56 -8.60
CA CYS A 3 -14.32 -3.75 -8.01
C CYS A 3 -15.82 -3.53 -7.84
N LEU A 4 -16.67 -4.47 -8.26
CA LEU A 4 -18.13 -4.42 -8.07
C LEU A 4 -18.52 -4.18 -6.60
N LEU A 5 -17.66 -4.60 -5.66
CA LEU A 5 -17.80 -4.33 -4.23
C LEU A 5 -17.79 -2.84 -3.89
N SER A 6 -17.00 -2.02 -4.60
CA SER A 6 -16.93 -0.58 -4.34
C SER A 6 -18.22 0.15 -4.71
N ARG A 7 -18.96 -0.33 -5.70
CA ARG A 7 -20.24 0.25 -6.12
C ARG A 7 -21.40 0.00 -5.14
N GLY A 8 -21.35 -1.10 -4.41
CA GLY A 8 -22.36 -1.46 -3.41
C GLY A 8 -22.18 -0.81 -2.04
N LEU A 9 -20.98 -0.29 -1.76
CA LEU A 9 -20.58 0.26 -0.45
C LEU A 9 -20.54 1.80 -0.41
N GLY A 10 -21.01 2.50 -1.46
CA GLY A 10 -20.96 3.96 -1.55
C GLY A 10 -19.52 4.49 -1.70
N ASP A 11 -19.18 5.59 -1.04
CA ASP A 11 -17.87 6.25 -1.14
C ASP A 11 -16.69 5.49 -0.52
N VAL A 12 -16.85 4.22 -0.16
CA VAL A 12 -15.81 3.39 0.45
C VAL A 12 -14.96 2.73 -0.64
N TYR A 13 -14.11 3.48 -1.25
CA TYR A 13 -13.31 3.03 -2.40
C TYR A 13 -12.00 2.35 -2.07
N LYS A 14 -11.53 2.42 -0.83
CA LYS A 14 -10.15 2.11 -0.51
C LYS A 14 -10.05 1.34 0.80
N ARG A 15 -9.07 0.38 0.83
CA ARG A 15 -8.54 -0.15 2.06
C ARG A 15 -9.58 -0.97 2.85
N GLN A 16 -10.00 -2.07 2.24
CA GLN A 16 -10.97 -2.99 2.81
C GLN A 16 -10.31 -4.31 3.20
N GLY A 17 -10.71 -4.88 4.33
CA GLY A 17 -10.36 -6.23 4.74
C GLY A 17 -11.50 -7.21 4.47
N LEU A 18 -11.22 -8.32 3.79
CA LEU A 18 -12.16 -9.38 3.50
C LEU A 18 -11.90 -10.57 4.45
N LEU A 19 -12.97 -11.12 5.04
CA LEU A 19 -12.94 -12.29 5.89
C LEU A 19 -13.91 -13.34 5.36
N PHE A 20 -13.39 -14.53 5.10
CA PHE A 20 -14.18 -15.76 4.97
C PHE A 20 -14.23 -16.42 6.34
N ASP A 21 -15.38 -16.40 6.98
CA ASP A 21 -15.55 -16.93 8.34
C ASP A 21 -15.79 -18.44 8.34
N ASP A 22 -15.54 -19.08 9.48
CA ASP A 22 -15.67 -20.54 9.65
C ASP A 22 -17.13 -21.02 9.50
N ASP A 23 -18.11 -20.14 9.68
CA ASP A 23 -19.55 -20.42 9.50
C ASP A 23 -19.99 -20.29 8.03
N GLY A 24 -19.06 -20.06 7.10
CA GLY A 24 -19.31 -19.90 5.67
C GLY A 24 -19.82 -18.51 5.26
N LYS A 25 -19.95 -17.58 6.18
CA LYS A 25 -20.28 -16.18 5.86
C LYS A 25 -19.04 -15.43 5.41
N VAL A 26 -19.28 -14.38 4.65
CA VAL A 26 -18.21 -13.51 4.17
C VAL A 26 -18.48 -12.09 4.63
N TYR A 27 -17.46 -11.46 5.17
CA TYR A 27 -17.54 -10.11 5.70
C TYR A 27 -16.50 -9.19 5.05
N VAL A 28 -16.86 -7.92 4.87
CA VAL A 28 -15.91 -6.87 4.54
C VAL A 28 -15.87 -5.87 5.69
N VAL A 29 -14.66 -5.59 6.18
CA VAL A 29 -14.39 -4.49 7.12
C VAL A 29 -13.89 -3.31 6.32
N HIS A 30 -14.51 -2.15 6.49
CA HIS A 30 -14.24 -0.98 5.67
C HIS A 30 -14.47 0.31 6.46
N GLY A 31 -14.10 1.44 5.85
CA GLY A 31 -14.32 2.77 6.40
C GLY A 31 -13.02 3.54 6.65
N GLN A 32 -13.20 4.83 6.90
CA GLN A 32 -12.16 5.77 7.30
C GLN A 32 -12.72 6.62 8.44
N HIS A 33 -11.98 6.77 9.53
CA HIS A 33 -12.39 7.35 10.80
C HIS A 33 -13.43 6.51 11.56
N LYS A 34 -14.49 6.10 10.90
CA LYS A 34 -15.45 5.10 11.38
C LYS A 34 -15.25 3.79 10.64
N LEU A 35 -15.28 2.68 11.37
CA LEU A 35 -15.18 1.36 10.76
C LEU A 35 -16.52 0.65 10.79
N TYR A 36 -16.78 -0.07 9.73
CA TYR A 36 -18.01 -0.83 9.51
C TYR A 36 -17.70 -2.27 9.13
N VAL A 37 -18.61 -3.16 9.47
CA VAL A 37 -18.68 -4.52 8.93
C VAL A 37 -19.91 -4.63 8.06
N THR A 38 -19.75 -5.20 6.88
CA THR A 38 -20.86 -5.54 5.98
C THR A 38 -20.77 -7.01 5.60
N GLU A 39 -21.87 -7.75 5.78
CA GLU A 39 -21.97 -9.14 5.29
C GLU A 39 -22.16 -9.13 3.78
N LEU A 40 -21.41 -9.99 3.09
CA LEU A 40 -21.51 -10.19 1.65
C LEU A 40 -22.26 -11.48 1.34
N ASN A 41 -22.80 -11.57 0.13
CA ASN A 41 -23.24 -12.86 -0.40
C ASN A 41 -22.04 -13.79 -0.62
N ALA A 42 -22.24 -15.10 -0.56
CA ALA A 42 -21.16 -16.10 -0.62
C ALA A 42 -20.33 -16.02 -1.93
N ASP A 43 -20.89 -15.48 -3.00
CA ASP A 43 -20.20 -15.24 -4.27
C ASP A 43 -19.30 -13.98 -4.26
N VAL A 44 -19.31 -13.22 -3.15
CA VAL A 44 -18.53 -11.99 -2.93
C VAL A 44 -18.82 -10.87 -3.96
N ARG A 45 -19.93 -10.97 -4.68
CA ARG A 45 -20.28 -10.01 -5.75
C ARG A 45 -21.25 -8.93 -5.32
N SER A 46 -21.93 -9.12 -4.18
CA SER A 46 -22.92 -8.19 -3.68
C SER A 46 -22.98 -8.19 -2.15
N VAL A 47 -23.52 -7.11 -1.60
CA VAL A 47 -23.77 -6.99 -0.15
C VAL A 47 -25.05 -7.73 0.20
N LYS A 48 -25.07 -8.37 1.38
CA LYS A 48 -26.23 -9.09 1.90
C LYS A 48 -27.05 -8.26 2.88
N GLY A 49 -26.41 -7.30 3.53
CA GLY A 49 -27.04 -6.48 4.54
C GLY A 49 -26.55 -5.03 4.54
N LYS A 50 -27.02 -4.26 5.53
CA LYS A 50 -26.54 -2.89 5.73
C LYS A 50 -25.22 -2.90 6.49
N PRO A 51 -24.33 -1.89 6.26
CA PRO A 51 -23.14 -1.70 7.07
C PRO A 51 -23.49 -1.51 8.55
N VAL A 52 -22.79 -2.22 9.43
CA VAL A 52 -22.90 -2.07 10.88
C VAL A 52 -21.67 -1.34 11.37
N GLU A 53 -21.84 -0.20 12.04
CA GLU A 53 -20.74 0.55 12.65
C GLU A 53 -20.17 -0.25 13.83
N ILE A 54 -18.86 -0.50 13.80
CA ILE A 54 -18.15 -1.26 14.83
C ILE A 54 -17.16 -0.42 15.62
N TRP A 55 -16.75 0.75 15.09
CA TRP A 55 -15.80 1.66 15.72
C TRP A 55 -15.97 3.09 15.25
N ASN A 56 -15.97 4.06 16.19
CA ASN A 56 -16.10 5.50 15.89
C ASN A 56 -15.35 6.42 16.87
N LYS A 57 -14.57 5.84 17.78
CA LYS A 57 -13.98 6.59 18.91
C LYS A 57 -12.62 7.22 18.60
N GLY A 58 -12.03 6.88 17.44
CA GLY A 58 -10.62 7.16 17.19
C GLY A 58 -9.72 6.36 18.11
N VAL A 59 -8.42 6.57 18.02
CA VAL A 59 -7.40 5.95 18.86
C VAL A 59 -6.40 7.00 19.28
N ASP A 60 -5.95 6.93 20.53
CA ASP A 60 -4.98 7.88 21.07
C ASP A 60 -3.58 7.58 20.52
N ASP A 61 -2.84 8.66 20.26
CA ASP A 61 -1.41 8.59 20.01
C ASP A 61 -0.70 8.16 21.32
N SER A 62 -0.02 7.03 21.28
CA SER A 62 0.72 6.53 22.45
C SER A 62 1.92 7.41 22.84
N ARG A 63 2.29 8.38 21.98
CA ARG A 63 3.30 9.40 22.29
C ARG A 63 2.78 10.49 23.26
N GLY A 64 1.51 10.42 23.63
CA GLY A 64 0.92 11.33 24.59
C GLY A 64 0.59 12.71 24.04
N SER A 65 0.43 12.84 22.72
CA SER A 65 0.05 14.13 22.09
C SER A 65 -1.36 14.60 22.47
N GLY A 66 -2.18 13.72 23.06
CA GLY A 66 -3.60 13.97 23.34
C GLY A 66 -4.49 14.02 22.10
N LYS A 67 -3.92 13.82 20.90
CA LYS A 67 -4.66 13.77 19.65
C LYS A 67 -5.22 12.38 19.40
N LYS A 68 -6.48 12.32 18.99
CA LYS A 68 -7.11 11.09 18.50
C LYS A 68 -7.05 11.06 16.99
N ALA A 69 -6.66 9.91 16.44
CA ALA A 69 -6.65 9.67 15.01
C ALA A 69 -7.74 8.68 14.62
N GLY A 70 -8.31 8.87 13.43
CA GLY A 70 -9.16 7.88 12.80
C GLY A 70 -8.32 6.74 12.22
N MET A 71 -8.96 5.58 12.08
CA MET A 71 -8.38 4.40 11.49
C MET A 71 -8.91 4.18 10.07
N GLU A 72 -8.13 3.50 9.26
CA GLU A 72 -8.48 3.09 7.89
C GLU A 72 -7.72 1.82 7.52
N GLY A 73 -7.83 1.35 6.28
CA GLY A 73 -6.95 0.29 5.77
C GLY A 73 -7.01 -1.02 6.54
N SER A 74 -8.20 -1.43 6.92
CA SER A 74 -8.44 -2.59 7.78
C SER A 74 -7.98 -3.91 7.15
N HIS A 75 -7.30 -4.73 7.93
CA HIS A 75 -7.11 -6.16 7.65
C HIS A 75 -7.79 -6.96 8.77
N VAL A 76 -8.64 -7.91 8.42
CA VAL A 76 -9.43 -8.68 9.38
C VAL A 76 -9.01 -10.14 9.40
N TYR A 77 -8.97 -10.71 10.61
CA TYR A 77 -8.56 -12.10 10.86
C TYR A 77 -9.48 -12.73 11.90
N LYS A 78 -9.69 -14.04 11.80
CA LYS A 78 -10.23 -14.86 12.89
C LYS A 78 -9.17 -15.85 13.34
N ILE A 79 -8.76 -15.75 14.59
CA ILE A 79 -7.67 -16.55 15.14
C ILE A 79 -8.12 -17.10 16.50
N ASN A 80 -8.19 -18.41 16.65
CA ASN A 80 -8.62 -19.09 17.89
C ASN A 80 -9.98 -18.58 18.39
N GLY A 81 -10.95 -18.37 17.47
CA GLY A 81 -12.30 -17.89 17.82
C GLY A 81 -12.41 -16.42 18.14
N MET A 82 -11.33 -15.65 18.07
CA MET A 82 -11.28 -14.21 18.29
C MET A 82 -11.11 -13.47 16.96
N TYR A 83 -11.86 -12.41 16.75
CA TYR A 83 -11.71 -11.51 15.60
C TYR A 83 -10.68 -10.44 15.92
N TYR A 84 -9.76 -10.22 14.98
CA TYR A 84 -8.73 -9.18 15.02
C TYR A 84 -8.85 -8.30 13.80
N ILE A 85 -8.79 -6.99 13.98
CA ILE A 85 -8.77 -6.02 12.90
C ILE A 85 -7.54 -5.15 13.09
N THR A 86 -6.58 -5.21 12.18
CA THR A 86 -5.39 -4.35 12.21
C THR A 86 -5.59 -3.16 11.29
N CYS A 87 -5.31 -1.97 11.79
CA CYS A 87 -5.51 -0.70 11.09
C CYS A 87 -4.35 0.25 11.32
N PRO A 88 -3.93 1.05 10.32
CA PRO A 88 -3.13 2.24 10.56
C PRO A 88 -3.97 3.35 11.19
N ALA A 89 -3.32 4.22 11.93
CA ALA A 89 -3.85 5.48 12.43
C ALA A 89 -2.80 6.59 12.30
N GLY A 90 -3.20 7.85 12.22
CA GLY A 90 -2.30 9.01 12.30
C GLY A 90 -1.63 9.46 11.00
N GLY A 91 -1.99 8.90 9.85
CA GLY A 91 -1.43 9.30 8.54
C GLY A 91 0.06 8.99 8.43
N THR A 92 0.85 9.89 7.82
CA THR A 92 2.28 9.67 7.52
C THR A 92 3.12 9.44 8.80
N GLU A 93 2.82 10.17 9.88
CA GLU A 93 3.45 9.98 11.19
C GLU A 93 2.80 8.84 12.00
N GLY A 94 2.07 7.95 11.32
CA GLY A 94 1.14 7.01 11.89
C GLY A 94 1.76 5.89 12.73
N TRP A 95 0.85 5.10 13.27
CA TRP A 95 1.13 3.92 14.07
C TRP A 95 0.17 2.79 13.71
N GLN A 96 0.45 1.59 14.19
CA GLN A 96 -0.37 0.42 13.91
C GLN A 96 -1.22 0.05 15.14
N VAL A 97 -2.51 -0.11 14.91
CA VAL A 97 -3.50 -0.46 15.92
C VAL A 97 -4.08 -1.83 15.61
N CYS A 98 -4.49 -2.55 16.65
CA CYS A 98 -5.28 -3.75 16.56
C CYS A 98 -6.55 -3.61 17.40
N LEU A 99 -7.69 -3.96 16.81
CA LEU A 99 -8.95 -4.16 17.50
C LEU A 99 -9.15 -5.67 17.68
N ARG A 100 -9.76 -6.10 18.79
CA ARG A 100 -10.18 -7.50 18.97
C ARG A 100 -11.55 -7.63 19.62
N SER A 101 -12.29 -8.67 19.25
CA SER A 101 -13.61 -9.02 19.80
C SER A 101 -13.90 -10.50 19.63
N LYS A 102 -14.77 -11.04 20.47
CA LYS A 102 -15.35 -12.38 20.30
C LYS A 102 -16.46 -12.42 19.24
N ASN A 103 -16.97 -11.27 18.83
CA ASN A 103 -18.02 -11.14 17.84
C ASN A 103 -17.59 -10.19 16.73
N ILE A 104 -17.84 -10.55 15.47
CA ILE A 104 -17.45 -9.74 14.30
C ILE A 104 -18.08 -8.33 14.34
N TYR A 105 -19.22 -8.17 14.95
CA TYR A 105 -19.90 -6.88 15.14
C TYR A 105 -19.51 -6.17 16.44
N GLY A 106 -18.57 -6.70 17.23
CA GLY A 106 -18.11 -6.13 18.48
C GLY A 106 -18.89 -6.58 19.72
N PRO A 107 -18.75 -5.89 20.87
CA PRO A 107 -17.91 -4.71 21.05
C PRO A 107 -16.41 -5.02 20.91
N TYR A 108 -15.66 -4.05 20.39
CA TYR A 108 -14.21 -4.16 20.21
C TYR A 108 -13.45 -3.41 21.31
N GLU A 109 -12.39 -4.01 21.81
CA GLU A 109 -11.31 -3.35 22.52
C GLU A 109 -10.14 -3.09 21.58
N HIS A 110 -9.24 -2.17 21.89
CA HIS A 110 -8.12 -1.80 21.02
C HIS A 110 -6.81 -1.70 21.74
N LYS A 111 -5.72 -1.86 21.00
CA LYS A 111 -4.35 -1.65 21.46
C LYS A 111 -3.48 -1.12 20.34
N VAL A 112 -2.59 -0.17 20.63
CA VAL A 112 -1.47 0.17 19.76
C VAL A 112 -0.48 -0.98 19.81
N ILE A 113 -0.22 -1.61 18.69
CA ILE A 113 0.64 -2.80 18.57
C ILE A 113 2.02 -2.49 17.99
N LEU A 114 2.20 -1.31 17.41
CA LEU A 114 3.47 -0.74 16.99
C LEU A 114 3.37 0.78 16.94
N GLN A 115 4.36 1.45 17.49
CA GLN A 115 4.57 2.88 17.23
C GLN A 115 6.06 3.18 17.21
N ASP A 116 6.59 3.41 16.03
CA ASP A 116 8.00 3.69 15.81
C ASP A 116 8.20 4.55 14.56
N ASP A 117 9.01 5.58 14.69
CA ASP A 117 9.46 6.47 13.62
C ASP A 117 10.99 6.57 13.55
N SER A 118 11.72 5.81 14.37
CA SER A 118 13.16 5.93 14.59
C SER A 118 13.99 5.76 13.33
N SER A 119 13.52 4.97 12.36
CA SER A 119 14.25 4.70 11.12
C SER A 119 14.12 5.81 10.06
N TYR A 120 13.10 6.69 10.17
CA TYR A 120 12.88 7.84 9.27
C TYR A 120 11.94 8.88 9.90
N PRO A 121 12.37 9.61 10.95
CA PRO A 121 11.53 10.60 11.63
C PRO A 121 11.07 11.73 10.70
N PRO A 122 9.86 12.26 10.89
CA PRO A 122 8.84 11.87 11.88
C PRO A 122 7.90 10.75 11.40
N ASN A 123 8.16 10.14 10.24
CA ASN A 123 7.26 9.20 9.59
C ASN A 123 7.26 7.86 10.32
N GLY A 124 6.08 7.44 10.78
CA GLY A 124 5.90 6.20 11.51
C GLY A 124 5.71 4.98 10.62
N LEU A 125 5.97 3.80 11.18
CA LEU A 125 5.61 2.54 10.55
C LEU A 125 4.12 2.28 10.76
N HIS A 126 3.40 2.13 9.66
CA HIS A 126 1.95 1.89 9.69
C HIS A 126 1.46 1.20 8.42
N GLN A 127 0.21 0.79 8.42
CA GLN A 127 -0.48 0.16 7.29
C GLN A 127 0.17 -1.13 6.80
N GLY A 128 -0.39 -2.24 7.24
CA GLY A 128 0.08 -3.56 6.86
C GLY A 128 -0.81 -4.69 7.38
N GLY A 129 -0.36 -5.91 7.17
CA GLY A 129 -1.11 -7.11 7.53
C GLY A 129 -0.24 -8.24 8.06
N MET A 130 -0.89 -9.16 8.81
CA MET A 130 -0.25 -10.34 9.39
C MET A 130 -0.28 -11.53 8.42
N VAL A 131 0.72 -12.37 8.54
CA VAL A 131 0.78 -13.69 7.90
C VAL A 131 1.35 -14.71 8.88
N GLN A 132 0.75 -15.89 8.92
CA GLN A 132 1.31 -17.03 9.63
C GLN A 132 2.11 -17.91 8.68
N LEU A 133 3.32 -18.25 9.07
CA LEU A 133 4.17 -19.18 8.34
C LEU A 133 3.80 -20.62 8.67
N LYS A 134 4.24 -21.56 7.85
CA LYS A 134 4.00 -23.01 8.06
C LYS A 134 4.58 -23.58 9.36
N ASN A 135 5.62 -22.95 9.90
CA ASN A 135 6.23 -23.31 11.17
C ASN A 135 5.49 -22.73 12.40
N GLY A 136 4.40 -21.99 12.17
CA GLY A 136 3.60 -21.36 13.22
C GLY A 136 3.98 -19.92 13.55
N ASP A 137 5.14 -19.43 13.12
CA ASP A 137 5.58 -18.06 13.36
C ASP A 137 4.66 -17.06 12.67
N TRP A 138 4.43 -15.93 13.31
CA TRP A 138 3.67 -14.82 12.76
C TRP A 138 4.59 -13.67 12.37
N TRP A 139 4.31 -13.10 11.21
CA TRP A 139 5.01 -11.95 10.69
C TRP A 139 4.02 -10.89 10.22
N PHE A 140 4.48 -9.64 10.19
CA PHE A 140 3.69 -8.51 9.75
C PHE A 140 4.46 -7.74 8.66
N VAL A 141 3.85 -7.59 7.49
CA VAL A 141 4.36 -6.72 6.43
C VAL A 141 3.75 -5.35 6.65
N ILE A 142 4.57 -4.35 6.80
CA ILE A 142 4.18 -2.97 7.08
C ILE A 142 5.00 -2.01 6.23
N MET A 143 4.58 -0.76 6.10
CA MET A 143 5.34 0.21 5.33
C MET A 143 5.68 1.45 6.15
N GLN A 144 6.65 2.21 5.65
CA GLN A 144 7.01 3.54 6.10
C GLN A 144 7.11 4.47 4.91
N ASP A 145 6.45 5.63 4.97
CA ASP A 145 6.62 6.67 3.95
C ASP A 145 7.99 7.31 4.07
N ARG A 146 8.79 7.28 2.99
CA ARG A 146 10.16 7.81 2.95
C ARG A 146 10.34 8.86 1.85
N GLY A 147 9.39 9.77 1.71
CA GLY A 147 9.42 10.86 0.75
C GLY A 147 9.57 10.36 -0.69
N PRO A 148 10.54 10.85 -1.46
CA PRO A 148 10.70 10.51 -2.89
C PRO A 148 10.94 9.02 -3.17
N ILE A 149 11.44 8.26 -2.18
CA ILE A 149 11.62 6.81 -2.31
C ILE A 149 10.27 6.10 -2.26
N GLY A 150 9.25 6.74 -1.70
CA GLY A 150 7.91 6.19 -1.55
C GLY A 150 7.74 5.34 -0.30
N ARG A 151 6.86 4.36 -0.36
CA ARG A 151 6.51 3.48 0.76
C ARG A 151 7.43 2.28 0.82
N VAL A 152 8.40 2.35 1.74
CA VAL A 152 9.37 1.28 1.95
C VAL A 152 8.76 0.18 2.82
N PRO A 153 8.69 -1.08 2.36
CA PRO A 153 8.17 -2.19 3.14
C PRO A 153 9.17 -2.65 4.20
N HIS A 154 8.64 -2.93 5.37
CA HIS A 154 9.32 -3.58 6.49
C HIS A 154 8.65 -4.92 6.79
N LEU A 155 9.42 -5.88 7.28
CA LEU A 155 8.92 -7.18 7.71
C LEU A 155 9.25 -7.37 9.18
N LEU A 156 8.23 -7.38 10.03
CA LEU A 156 8.37 -7.43 11.48
C LEU A 156 7.90 -8.77 12.03
N PRO A 157 8.61 -9.36 13.01
CA PRO A 157 8.07 -10.50 13.76
C PRO A 157 6.87 -10.06 14.59
N VAL A 158 5.92 -10.96 14.80
CA VAL A 158 4.76 -10.76 15.69
C VAL A 158 4.91 -11.66 16.90
N LYS A 159 4.84 -11.05 18.09
CA LYS A 159 4.80 -11.76 19.36
C LYS A 159 3.42 -11.61 20.00
N TRP A 160 2.78 -12.72 20.29
CA TRP A 160 1.50 -12.72 21.01
C TRP A 160 1.74 -12.49 22.50
N VAL A 161 1.19 -11.41 23.05
CA VAL A 161 1.26 -11.03 24.46
C VAL A 161 -0.15 -10.73 24.94
N ASP A 162 -0.66 -11.47 25.93
CA ASP A 162 -2.02 -11.34 26.47
C ASP A 162 -3.11 -11.35 25.40
N GLY A 163 -2.90 -12.16 24.35
CA GLY A 163 -3.80 -12.24 23.20
C GLY A 163 -3.75 -11.05 22.26
N TRP A 164 -2.69 -10.22 22.29
CA TRP A 164 -2.45 -9.12 21.35
C TRP A 164 -1.23 -9.39 20.47
N PRO A 165 -1.30 -9.13 19.15
CA PRO A 165 -0.18 -9.31 18.22
C PRO A 165 0.77 -8.10 18.31
N ILE A 166 1.72 -8.11 19.24
CA ILE A 166 2.72 -7.05 19.38
C ILE A 166 3.77 -7.20 18.30
N LEU A 167 4.03 -6.13 17.55
CA LEU A 167 4.94 -6.13 16.41
C LEU A 167 6.37 -5.76 16.83
N GLY A 168 7.33 -6.33 16.10
CA GLY A 168 8.75 -6.03 16.30
C GLY A 168 9.24 -6.45 17.68
N VAL A 169 10.03 -5.59 18.30
CA VAL A 169 10.53 -5.76 19.67
C VAL A 169 9.74 -4.85 20.61
N ASN A 170 8.76 -5.43 21.33
CA ASN A 170 7.91 -4.69 22.27
C ASN A 170 7.18 -3.48 21.64
N GLY A 171 6.68 -3.62 20.42
CA GLY A 171 5.96 -2.55 19.73
C GLY A 171 6.85 -1.50 19.08
N LYS A 172 8.13 -1.82 18.87
CA LYS A 172 9.11 -0.99 18.17
C LYS A 172 9.78 -1.77 17.04
N ASP A 173 10.22 -1.06 16.00
CA ASP A 173 11.07 -1.65 14.97
C ASP A 173 12.49 -1.88 15.50
N ALA A 174 13.22 -2.76 14.86
CA ALA A 174 14.66 -2.92 15.04
C ALA A 174 15.32 -2.86 13.65
N ILE A 175 16.56 -2.41 13.63
CA ILE A 175 17.31 -2.25 12.36
C ILE A 175 17.42 -3.57 11.61
N THR A 176 17.49 -4.69 12.34
CA THR A 176 17.63 -6.03 11.76
C THR A 176 16.85 -7.07 12.56
N TYR A 177 16.30 -8.05 11.85
CA TYR A 177 15.69 -9.25 12.41
C TYR A 177 16.30 -10.50 11.81
N ARG A 178 16.26 -11.61 12.56
CA ARG A 178 16.53 -12.92 11.98
C ARG A 178 15.54 -13.15 10.83
N LYS A 179 16.04 -13.56 9.66
CA LYS A 179 15.22 -13.88 8.51
C LYS A 179 14.17 -14.95 8.86
N PRO A 180 12.91 -14.82 8.43
CA PRO A 180 11.91 -15.87 8.60
C PRO A 180 12.33 -17.17 7.92
N GLU A 181 12.08 -18.28 8.59
CA GLU A 181 12.39 -19.61 8.05
C GLU A 181 11.27 -20.09 7.11
N VAL A 182 11.51 -19.98 5.81
CA VAL A 182 10.54 -20.40 4.79
C VAL A 182 10.93 -21.69 4.07
N GLY A 183 11.94 -22.40 4.58
CA GLY A 183 12.40 -23.72 4.07
C GLY A 183 13.11 -23.69 2.73
N LYS A 184 13.15 -22.55 2.02
CA LYS A 184 13.83 -22.41 0.73
C LYS A 184 14.66 -21.12 0.69
N THR A 185 15.82 -21.22 0.07
CA THR A 185 16.65 -20.05 -0.24
C THR A 185 16.47 -19.70 -1.71
N TYR A 186 16.18 -18.44 -1.97
CA TYR A 186 16.03 -17.91 -3.32
C TYR A 186 17.17 -16.94 -3.61
N LYS A 187 17.70 -17.01 -4.84
CA LYS A 187 18.64 -15.98 -5.31
C LYS A 187 17.89 -14.65 -5.42
N VAL A 188 18.34 -13.65 -4.67
CA VAL A 188 17.80 -12.29 -4.79
C VAL A 188 18.19 -11.74 -6.16
N LYS A 189 17.21 -11.26 -6.92
CA LYS A 189 17.43 -10.57 -8.19
C LYS A 189 17.31 -9.07 -7.95
N THR A 190 18.28 -8.32 -8.39
CA THR A 190 18.16 -6.86 -8.45
C THR A 190 17.23 -6.48 -9.59
N PRO A 191 16.24 -5.59 -9.36
CA PRO A 191 15.42 -5.06 -10.43
C PRO A 191 16.28 -4.37 -11.49
N ALA A 192 15.85 -4.46 -12.75
CA ALA A 192 16.48 -3.69 -13.82
C ALA A 192 16.24 -2.19 -13.60
N THR A 193 17.26 -1.38 -13.88
CA THR A 193 17.20 0.08 -13.74
C THR A 193 17.43 0.80 -15.06
N THR A 194 18.18 0.21 -15.96
CA THR A 194 18.49 0.75 -17.30
C THR A 194 17.66 0.03 -18.35
N ASP A 195 17.29 0.74 -19.41
CA ASP A 195 16.58 0.16 -20.56
C ASP A 195 17.00 0.88 -21.85
N GLU A 196 17.54 0.14 -22.80
CA GLU A 196 17.91 0.60 -24.14
C GLU A 196 16.73 0.44 -25.13
N PHE A 197 15.55 0.07 -24.63
CA PHE A 197 14.32 -0.13 -25.41
C PHE A 197 14.48 -1.04 -26.64
N ASN A 198 15.36 -2.03 -26.56
CA ASN A 198 15.57 -3.03 -27.59
C ASN A 198 14.53 -4.16 -27.59
N GLY A 199 13.75 -4.23 -26.52
CA GLY A 199 12.71 -5.25 -26.33
C GLY A 199 11.43 -4.95 -27.08
N LYS A 200 10.63 -5.99 -27.31
CA LYS A 200 9.27 -5.83 -27.89
C LYS A 200 8.22 -5.37 -26.86
N LYS A 201 8.57 -5.36 -25.57
CA LYS A 201 7.70 -4.97 -24.46
C LYS A 201 8.53 -4.21 -23.42
N LEU A 202 7.88 -3.30 -22.71
CA LEU A 202 8.47 -2.66 -21.54
C LEU A 202 8.81 -3.69 -20.47
N GLY A 203 9.96 -3.51 -19.82
CA GLY A 203 10.35 -4.27 -18.66
C GLY A 203 9.48 -3.96 -17.43
N LEU A 204 9.57 -4.81 -16.39
CA LEU A 204 8.76 -4.68 -15.18
C LEU A 204 9.11 -3.45 -14.33
N GLN A 205 10.26 -2.81 -14.56
CA GLN A 205 10.68 -1.56 -13.90
C GLN A 205 9.83 -0.36 -14.32
N TRP A 206 9.16 -0.43 -15.47
CA TRP A 206 8.39 0.67 -16.04
C TRP A 206 6.95 0.64 -15.58
N GLN A 207 6.41 1.82 -15.28
CA GLN A 207 5.01 2.05 -14.93
C GLN A 207 4.47 3.27 -15.65
N TRP A 208 3.22 3.20 -16.07
CA TRP A 208 2.49 4.36 -16.55
C TRP A 208 1.84 5.08 -15.40
N ASN A 209 1.92 6.41 -15.38
CA ASN A 209 1.25 7.22 -14.36
C ASN A 209 -0.29 7.04 -14.40
N HIS A 210 -0.85 6.86 -15.60
CA HIS A 210 -2.26 6.55 -15.83
C HIS A 210 -2.39 5.32 -16.75
N ASN A 211 -3.65 4.93 -17.05
CA ASN A 211 -3.90 3.98 -18.13
C ASN A 211 -3.41 4.59 -19.47
N PRO A 212 -2.40 4.02 -20.10
CA PRO A 212 -1.81 4.60 -21.29
C PRO A 212 -2.76 4.55 -22.49
N ASP A 213 -2.65 5.54 -23.38
CA ASP A 213 -3.18 5.44 -24.71
C ASP A 213 -2.16 4.71 -25.59
N HIS A 214 -2.46 3.47 -25.95
CA HIS A 214 -1.56 2.61 -26.71
C HIS A 214 -1.32 3.09 -28.16
N THR A 215 -2.10 4.03 -28.65
CA THR A 215 -1.85 4.66 -29.95
C THR A 215 -0.80 5.77 -29.89
N LYS A 216 -0.39 6.17 -28.69
CA LYS A 216 0.50 7.30 -28.43
C LYS A 216 1.90 6.91 -27.96
N TRP A 217 2.24 5.62 -28.05
CA TRP A 217 3.60 5.16 -27.77
C TRP A 217 3.96 3.91 -28.57
N SER A 218 5.25 3.68 -28.79
CA SER A 218 5.74 2.53 -29.54
C SER A 218 7.19 2.18 -29.20
N LEU A 219 7.50 0.88 -29.16
CA LEU A 219 8.86 0.32 -29.12
C LEU A 219 9.31 -0.18 -30.50
N SER A 220 8.43 -0.21 -31.49
CA SER A 220 8.72 -0.79 -32.80
C SER A 220 8.85 0.23 -33.92
N GLU A 221 8.31 1.45 -33.78
CA GLU A 221 8.43 2.51 -34.80
C GLU A 221 9.89 2.96 -34.98
N ARG A 222 10.71 2.90 -33.94
CA ARG A 222 12.16 3.16 -33.99
C ARG A 222 12.84 2.18 -33.03
N PRO A 223 13.42 1.10 -33.50
CA PRO A 223 14.11 0.13 -32.63
C PRO A 223 15.20 0.79 -31.78
N GLY A 224 15.33 0.35 -30.52
CA GLY A 224 16.24 0.95 -29.57
C GLY A 224 15.76 2.28 -28.95
N HIS A 225 14.51 2.64 -29.16
CA HIS A 225 13.92 3.87 -28.64
C HIS A 225 12.49 3.64 -28.15
N MET A 226 12.13 4.31 -27.06
CA MET A 226 10.74 4.49 -26.67
C MET A 226 10.20 5.74 -27.37
N ARG A 227 9.28 5.57 -28.31
CA ARG A 227 8.59 6.69 -28.93
C ARG A 227 7.36 7.08 -28.11
N LEU A 228 7.28 8.33 -27.72
CA LEU A 228 6.10 8.94 -27.11
C LEU A 228 5.54 10.00 -28.05
N LYS A 229 4.22 10.00 -28.28
CA LYS A 229 3.52 11.01 -29.08
C LYS A 229 2.84 11.98 -28.13
N ALA A 230 3.09 13.27 -28.32
CA ALA A 230 2.50 14.32 -27.50
C ALA A 230 0.97 14.25 -27.50
N SER A 231 0.38 14.50 -26.35
CA SER A 231 -1.06 14.53 -26.13
C SER A 231 -1.41 15.71 -25.25
N GLN A 232 -2.59 16.28 -25.43
CA GLN A 232 -3.05 17.39 -24.61
C GLN A 232 -3.19 16.96 -23.16
N ALA A 233 -2.63 17.75 -22.24
CA ALA A 233 -2.75 17.60 -20.80
C ALA A 233 -2.68 18.99 -20.16
N SER A 234 -3.36 19.17 -19.02
CA SER A 234 -3.32 20.43 -18.25
C SER A 234 -2.02 20.58 -17.47
N ASP A 235 -1.44 19.48 -17.08
CA ASP A 235 -0.20 19.40 -16.29
C ASP A 235 0.43 18.00 -16.41
N LEU A 236 1.65 17.82 -15.87
CA LEU A 236 2.35 16.55 -15.90
C LEU A 236 1.62 15.45 -15.13
N LYS A 237 0.94 15.79 -14.03
CA LYS A 237 0.21 14.81 -13.21
C LYS A 237 -0.96 14.19 -13.97
N SER A 238 -1.63 14.96 -14.82
CA SER A 238 -2.75 14.50 -15.64
C SER A 238 -2.31 13.93 -16.99
N ALA A 239 -1.04 14.10 -17.37
CA ALA A 239 -0.50 13.58 -18.63
C ALA A 239 -0.53 12.06 -18.67
N ARG A 240 -1.32 11.51 -19.60
CA ARG A 240 -1.71 10.10 -19.61
C ARG A 240 -0.56 9.14 -19.91
N ASN A 241 0.32 9.52 -20.83
CA ASN A 241 1.46 8.70 -21.25
C ASN A 241 2.77 9.12 -20.59
N THR A 242 2.74 9.49 -19.33
CA THR A 242 3.93 9.70 -18.51
C THR A 242 4.48 8.34 -18.07
N LEU A 243 5.64 7.96 -18.63
CA LEU A 243 6.33 6.73 -18.29
C LEU A 243 7.25 6.97 -17.09
N THR A 244 7.13 6.16 -16.07
CA THR A 244 7.83 6.34 -14.80
C THR A 244 8.62 5.10 -14.40
N GLN A 245 9.67 5.31 -13.60
CA GLN A 245 10.42 4.27 -12.91
C GLN A 245 10.61 4.66 -11.46
N ARG A 246 10.58 3.69 -10.57
CA ARG A 246 10.82 3.93 -9.14
C ARG A 246 12.25 4.36 -8.90
N VAL A 247 12.41 5.43 -8.13
CA VAL A 247 13.72 5.87 -7.63
C VAL A 247 14.27 4.83 -6.66
N GLN A 248 15.52 4.48 -6.83
CA GLN A 248 16.24 3.57 -5.92
C GLN A 248 16.95 4.41 -4.84
N GLY A 249 16.55 4.25 -3.59
CA GLY A 249 17.13 5.01 -2.48
C GLY A 249 18.41 4.38 -1.94
N PRO A 250 19.18 5.12 -1.10
CA PRO A 250 18.96 6.50 -0.69
C PRO A 250 19.42 7.53 -1.72
N ASN A 251 20.32 7.16 -2.64
CA ASN A 251 20.85 8.02 -3.69
C ASN A 251 20.58 7.40 -5.06
N SER A 252 20.15 8.21 -6.00
CA SER A 252 19.90 7.78 -7.38
C SER A 252 20.34 8.83 -8.36
N GLU A 253 20.83 8.35 -9.50
CA GLU A 253 21.12 9.15 -10.68
C GLU A 253 20.34 8.57 -11.86
N GLY A 254 19.75 9.43 -12.67
CA GLY A 254 19.05 9.05 -13.88
C GLY A 254 19.57 9.86 -15.05
N THR A 255 19.82 9.18 -16.18
CA THR A 255 20.22 9.80 -17.45
C THR A 255 19.27 9.33 -18.53
N VAL A 256 18.86 10.23 -19.42
CA VAL A 256 18.05 9.92 -20.58
C VAL A 256 18.60 10.64 -21.80
N GLU A 257 18.69 9.95 -22.91
CA GLU A 257 18.92 10.54 -24.23
C GLU A 257 17.57 10.72 -24.92
N MET A 258 17.26 11.94 -25.35
CA MET A 258 15.98 12.29 -25.98
C MET A 258 16.20 12.92 -27.36
N ASP A 259 15.49 12.41 -28.34
CA ASP A 259 15.36 13.03 -29.67
C ASP A 259 14.08 13.87 -29.69
N LEU A 260 14.26 15.18 -29.66
CA LEU A 260 13.17 16.16 -29.61
C LEU A 260 12.87 16.79 -31.01
N SER A 261 13.54 16.33 -32.06
CA SER A 261 13.41 16.89 -33.43
C SER A 261 11.99 16.83 -33.98
N GLY A 262 11.15 15.95 -33.49
CA GLY A 262 9.75 15.81 -33.91
C GLY A 262 8.77 16.71 -33.17
N LEU A 263 9.20 17.52 -32.20
CA LEU A 263 8.32 18.43 -31.47
C LEU A 263 7.86 19.60 -32.37
N LYS A 264 6.66 20.08 -32.10
CA LYS A 264 6.06 21.25 -32.70
C LYS A 264 5.80 22.31 -31.66
N ASP A 265 5.58 23.55 -32.08
CA ASP A 265 5.22 24.65 -31.20
C ASP A 265 4.07 24.26 -30.28
N GLY A 266 4.26 24.50 -28.97
CA GLY A 266 3.32 24.13 -27.91
C GLY A 266 3.47 22.68 -27.40
N ASN A 267 4.32 21.85 -28.00
CA ASN A 267 4.65 20.54 -27.41
C ASN A 267 5.70 20.68 -26.31
N VAL A 268 5.58 19.90 -25.27
CA VAL A 268 6.52 19.79 -24.16
C VAL A 268 6.93 18.34 -24.00
N ALA A 269 8.22 18.09 -23.87
CA ALA A 269 8.79 16.81 -23.47
C ALA A 269 9.94 17.06 -22.50
N GLY A 270 10.20 16.13 -21.60
CA GLY A 270 11.24 16.31 -20.60
C GLY A 270 11.49 15.05 -19.79
N PHE A 271 12.50 15.15 -18.93
CA PHE A 271 12.85 14.16 -17.94
C PHE A 271 12.81 14.78 -16.56
N GLY A 272 12.26 14.10 -15.57
CA GLY A 272 12.09 14.75 -14.28
C GLY A 272 11.89 13.82 -13.10
N VAL A 273 11.95 14.40 -11.92
CA VAL A 273 11.55 13.76 -10.68
C VAL A 273 10.06 14.00 -10.47
N PHE A 274 9.29 12.90 -10.47
CA PHE A 274 7.84 12.94 -10.42
C PHE A 274 7.31 12.57 -9.03
N GLU A 275 7.11 13.58 -8.23
CA GLU A 275 6.46 13.57 -6.91
C GLU A 275 5.56 14.81 -6.85
N PHE A 276 5.02 15.16 -5.73
CA PHE A 276 4.29 16.40 -5.57
C PHE A 276 4.96 17.27 -4.48
N PRO A 277 5.55 18.43 -4.85
CA PRO A 277 5.70 19.00 -6.20
C PRO A 277 6.71 18.23 -7.08
N TYR A 278 6.56 18.32 -8.40
CA TYR A 278 7.48 17.70 -9.36
C TYR A 278 8.43 18.74 -9.96
N ALA A 279 9.60 18.26 -10.45
CA ALA A 279 10.56 19.06 -11.19
C ALA A 279 11.02 18.30 -12.44
N TYR A 280 11.23 19.02 -13.54
CA TYR A 280 11.70 18.47 -14.80
C TYR A 280 12.62 19.42 -15.54
N VAL A 281 13.42 18.87 -16.43
CA VAL A 281 14.29 19.56 -17.41
C VAL A 281 13.84 19.23 -18.82
#